data_98c1a2cd81b160e5836eadb1385f8993
#
_entry.id   98c1a2cd81b160e5836eadb1385f8993
#
_cell.length_a   1.000
_cell.length_b   1.000
_cell.length_c   1.000
_cell.angle_alpha   90.00
_cell.angle_beta   90.00
_cell.angle_gamma   90.00
#
_symmetry.space_group_name_H-M   'P 1'
#
loop_
_entity.id
_entity.type
_entity.pdbx_description
1 polymer ?
#
loop_
_entity_poly.entity_id
_entity_poly.type
_entity_poly.pdbx_seq_one_letter_code
_entity_poly.pdbx_strand_id
1 'polypeptide(L)'
;FFVWIKGTVTENPKDFNGVEIQLSDIRLISTPKSEMPLKISQGRLNCAIDTKLDNRVAALRNPYERAIFKLQEGLVHGMHIFMKKNNFTEIHTPKIVAQGAEGGANIFRLDYFQKNAFLNQSPQFYKQACVGVFNRVYEIAPVYRAEKHATSRHINEYIGLDLEMGYIDSMYDVMAMETAMLKFIMEYITENYAYELKILEADVPQITEIPSIKFIDAIKMLRGDNAAGKKFDLDPEDEVNLGKYAKEKYNSDFIFVTHFPSSKPPFYAMNSREDPKEAYKFDLLFRGLEITSGGQRIHDYDEQVAKMKAQGLDPADFKSYLDAHKYGLPPHGGLGIGLERLLMKLLNKSNIRETSMFPRDINRLIP
;
A
#
# COMPACT_ATOMS: atom_id res chain seq x y z
N PHE A 1 27.48 16.03 16.38
CA PHE A 1 27.93 17.35 15.88
C PHE A 1 27.33 17.59 14.50
N PHE A 2 26.95 18.82 14.22
CA PHE A 2 26.78 19.34 12.88
C PHE A 2 27.93 20.30 12.58
N VAL A 3 28.54 20.13 11.40
CA VAL A 3 29.69 20.88 10.98
C VAL A 3 29.48 21.42 9.58
N TRP A 4 29.99 22.59 9.30
CA TRP A 4 30.23 23.07 7.95
C TRP A 4 31.66 22.68 7.56
N ILE A 5 31.83 22.19 6.34
CA ILE A 5 33.15 21.80 5.83
C ILE A 5 33.42 22.49 4.49
N LYS A 6 34.70 22.80 4.24
CA LYS A 6 35.22 23.20 2.95
C LYS A 6 36.35 22.26 2.57
N GLY A 7 36.40 21.84 1.30
CA GLY A 7 37.40 20.91 0.85
C GLY A 7 37.33 20.66 -0.64
N THR A 8 38.23 19.84 -1.15
CA THR A 8 38.27 19.38 -2.52
C THR A 8 37.74 17.94 -2.59
N VAL A 9 36.84 17.69 -3.53
CA VAL A 9 36.35 16.33 -3.80
C VAL A 9 37.44 15.60 -4.59
N THR A 10 37.85 14.43 -4.11
CA THR A 10 38.83 13.56 -4.76
C THR A 10 38.27 12.16 -4.94
N GLU A 11 38.74 11.43 -5.94
CA GLU A 11 38.37 10.04 -6.15
C GLU A 11 38.86 9.17 -4.99
N ASN A 12 38.01 8.31 -4.49
CA ASN A 12 38.33 7.24 -3.54
C ASN A 12 37.56 5.95 -3.89
N PRO A 13 38.16 5.05 -4.67
CA PRO A 13 37.51 3.78 -5.06
C PRO A 13 37.15 2.86 -3.89
N LYS A 14 37.67 3.13 -2.69
CA LYS A 14 37.36 2.38 -1.46
C LYS A 14 36.11 2.91 -0.76
N ASP A 15 35.69 4.13 -1.06
CA ASP A 15 34.45 4.68 -0.55
C ASP A 15 33.26 4.15 -1.35
N PHE A 16 32.12 4.00 -0.68
CA PHE A 16 30.89 3.52 -1.32
C PHE A 16 30.44 4.40 -2.49
N ASN A 17 30.65 5.73 -2.38
CA ASN A 17 30.33 6.72 -3.42
C ASN A 17 31.46 6.95 -4.40
N GLY A 18 32.59 6.30 -4.23
CA GLY A 18 33.78 6.49 -5.08
C GLY A 18 34.52 7.80 -4.88
N VAL A 19 34.13 8.61 -3.90
CA VAL A 19 34.71 9.94 -3.63
C VAL A 19 34.90 10.20 -2.15
N GLU A 20 35.88 11.08 -1.84
CA GLU A 20 36.09 11.63 -0.50
C GLU A 20 36.32 13.15 -0.56
N ILE A 21 36.22 13.81 0.57
CA ILE A 21 36.47 15.25 0.69
C ILE A 21 37.78 15.46 1.45
N GLN A 22 38.80 15.99 0.79
CA GLN A 22 39.99 16.48 1.45
C GLN A 22 39.70 17.83 2.07
N LEU A 23 39.61 17.86 3.43
CA LEU A 23 39.18 19.04 4.18
C LEU A 23 40.26 20.12 4.15
N SER A 24 39.86 21.37 3.88
CA SER A 24 40.67 22.57 4.03
C SER A 24 40.20 23.48 5.19
N ASP A 25 38.93 23.41 5.55
CA ASP A 25 38.36 24.14 6.70
C ASP A 25 37.17 23.35 7.30
N ILE A 26 37.00 23.45 8.62
CA ILE A 26 35.88 22.83 9.35
C ILE A 26 35.38 23.79 10.42
N ARG A 27 34.08 24.04 10.47
CA ARG A 27 33.42 24.89 11.47
C ARG A 27 32.32 24.14 12.17
N LEU A 28 32.30 24.21 13.49
CA LEU A 28 31.23 23.64 14.31
C LEU A 28 29.97 24.48 14.19
N ILE A 29 28.84 23.84 13.81
CA ILE A 29 27.52 24.48 13.76
C ILE A 29 26.78 24.18 15.07
N SER A 30 26.73 22.91 15.49
CA SER A 30 26.08 22.52 16.74
C SER A 30 26.72 21.32 17.40
N THR A 31 26.68 21.33 18.73
CA THR A 31 27.20 20.28 19.59
C THR A 31 26.05 19.51 20.24
N PRO A 32 26.09 18.17 20.24
CA PRO A 32 25.10 17.37 20.96
C PRO A 32 25.20 17.59 22.47
N LYS A 33 24.06 17.56 23.14
CA LYS A 33 23.99 17.67 24.62
C LYS A 33 24.21 16.33 25.33
N SER A 34 24.11 15.23 24.61
CA SER A 34 24.32 13.87 25.11
C SER A 34 24.98 13.00 24.03
N GLU A 35 25.50 11.85 24.43
CA GLU A 35 25.98 10.85 23.50
C GLU A 35 24.82 10.32 22.62
N MET A 36 25.16 9.91 21.41
CA MET A 36 24.20 9.27 20.51
C MET A 36 23.85 7.88 21.07
N PRO A 37 22.55 7.56 21.21
CA PRO A 37 22.12 6.26 21.74
C PRO A 37 22.44 5.09 20.80
N LEU A 38 22.76 5.37 19.53
CA LEU A 38 23.08 4.38 18.52
C LEU A 38 24.37 4.76 17.77
N LYS A 39 25.16 3.75 17.40
CA LYS A 39 26.37 3.94 16.56
C LYS A 39 25.98 4.12 15.11
N ILE A 40 25.55 5.31 14.74
CA ILE A 40 25.00 5.62 13.39
C ILE A 40 26.01 5.52 12.23
N SER A 41 27.32 5.46 12.54
CA SER A 41 28.38 5.30 11.55
C SER A 41 28.58 3.86 11.05
N GLN A 42 27.89 2.88 11.62
CA GLN A 42 27.89 1.50 11.12
C GLN A 42 27.12 1.39 9.81
N GLY A 43 27.47 0.44 8.95
CA GLY A 43 26.75 0.18 7.71
C GLY A 43 25.25 -0.12 7.98
N ARG A 44 24.97 -1.12 8.83
CA ARG A 44 23.62 -1.41 9.34
C ARG A 44 23.60 -1.30 10.85
N LEU A 45 22.51 -0.81 11.42
CA LEU A 45 22.33 -0.77 12.89
C LEU A 45 22.09 -2.19 13.41
N ASN A 46 23.02 -2.69 14.23
CA ASN A 46 22.91 -4.01 14.85
C ASN A 46 22.23 -3.88 16.21
N CYS A 47 20.91 -3.69 16.21
CA CYS A 47 20.08 -3.65 17.42
C CYS A 47 18.65 -4.12 17.11
N ALA A 48 17.88 -4.44 18.15
CA ALA A 48 16.49 -4.82 18.02
C ALA A 48 15.65 -3.71 17.34
N ILE A 49 14.58 -4.09 16.66
CA ILE A 49 13.68 -3.14 16.00
C ILE A 49 13.13 -2.10 16.97
N ASP A 50 12.73 -2.51 18.17
CA ASP A 50 12.18 -1.59 19.16
C ASP A 50 13.21 -0.57 19.63
N THR A 51 14.48 -0.95 19.79
CA THR A 51 15.58 -0.01 20.06
C THR A 51 15.74 1.03 18.95
N LYS A 52 15.62 0.62 17.67
CA LYS A 52 15.65 1.56 16.54
C LYS A 52 14.46 2.52 16.56
N LEU A 53 13.27 2.02 16.87
CA LEU A 53 12.04 2.80 16.91
C LEU A 53 11.99 3.75 18.11
N ASP A 54 12.47 3.33 19.29
CA ASP A 54 12.56 4.18 20.48
C ASP A 54 13.58 5.32 20.30
N ASN A 55 14.58 5.12 19.43
CA ASN A 55 15.59 6.10 19.09
C ASN A 55 15.49 6.55 17.63
N ARG A 56 14.27 6.66 17.09
CA ARG A 56 14.01 6.78 15.65
C ARG A 56 14.74 7.94 14.99
N VAL A 57 14.73 9.12 15.61
CA VAL A 57 15.40 10.31 15.07
C VAL A 57 16.93 10.10 14.96
N ALA A 58 17.52 9.38 15.90
CA ALA A 58 18.93 9.00 15.82
C ALA A 58 19.18 7.91 14.77
N ALA A 59 18.32 6.87 14.74
CA ALA A 59 18.40 5.78 13.78
C ALA A 59 18.35 6.27 12.34
N LEU A 60 17.47 7.22 12.00
CA LEU A 60 17.32 7.81 10.66
C LEU A 60 18.55 8.60 10.18
N ARG A 61 19.52 8.91 11.06
CA ARG A 61 20.81 9.47 10.64
C ARG A 61 21.76 8.43 10.05
N ASN A 62 21.51 7.14 10.30
CA ASN A 62 22.26 6.08 9.65
C ASN A 62 21.92 6.03 8.15
N PRO A 63 22.91 5.96 7.23
CA PRO A 63 22.67 5.95 5.79
C PRO A 63 21.74 4.83 5.31
N TYR A 64 21.86 3.62 5.87
CA TYR A 64 21.03 2.48 5.52
C TYR A 64 19.55 2.71 5.92
N GLU A 65 19.29 3.16 7.16
CA GLU A 65 17.93 3.43 7.63
C GLU A 65 17.29 4.60 6.85
N ARG A 66 18.08 5.62 6.50
CA ARG A 66 17.62 6.75 5.67
C ARG A 66 17.28 6.32 4.24
N ALA A 67 18.07 5.43 3.66
CA ALA A 67 17.87 4.95 2.29
C ALA A 67 16.49 4.27 2.12
N ILE A 68 15.96 3.60 3.15
CA ILE A 68 14.62 3.01 3.14
C ILE A 68 13.57 4.05 2.77
N PHE A 69 13.61 5.23 3.42
CA PHE A 69 12.62 6.30 3.22
C PHE A 69 12.90 7.16 1.99
N LYS A 70 14.14 7.20 1.51
CA LYS A 70 14.44 7.75 0.19
C LYS A 70 13.88 6.88 -0.92
N LEU A 71 13.94 5.56 -0.77
CA LEU A 71 13.30 4.65 -1.72
C LEU A 71 11.77 4.71 -1.65
N GLN A 72 11.18 4.90 -0.44
CA GLN A 72 9.76 5.18 -0.28
C GLN A 72 9.31 6.43 -1.05
N GLU A 73 10.10 7.52 -0.96
CA GLU A 73 9.90 8.74 -1.76
C GLU A 73 9.91 8.42 -3.27
N GLY A 74 10.84 7.56 -3.71
CA GLY A 74 10.94 7.14 -5.11
C GLY A 74 9.70 6.39 -5.61
N LEU A 75 9.14 5.47 -4.81
CA LEU A 75 7.90 4.77 -5.14
C LEU A 75 6.73 5.74 -5.31
N VAL A 76 6.60 6.71 -4.40
CA VAL A 76 5.55 7.74 -4.44
C VAL A 76 5.73 8.65 -5.66
N HIS A 77 6.94 9.13 -5.95
CA HIS A 77 7.22 9.96 -7.12
C HIS A 77 6.93 9.22 -8.43
N GLY A 78 7.34 7.94 -8.52
CA GLY A 78 7.04 7.10 -9.69
C GLY A 78 5.54 7.00 -9.93
N MET A 79 4.74 6.80 -8.86
CA MET A 79 3.28 6.79 -8.97
C MET A 79 2.73 8.13 -9.46
N HIS A 80 3.12 9.26 -8.87
CA HIS A 80 2.65 10.59 -9.32
C HIS A 80 2.91 10.83 -10.80
N ILE A 81 4.12 10.50 -11.28
CA ILE A 81 4.49 10.67 -12.68
C ILE A 81 3.64 9.77 -13.58
N PHE A 82 3.44 8.50 -13.19
CA PHE A 82 2.61 7.55 -13.94
C PHE A 82 1.16 8.02 -14.01
N MET A 83 0.57 8.41 -12.89
CA MET A 83 -0.81 8.88 -12.81
C MET A 83 -1.05 10.10 -13.70
N LYS A 84 -0.14 11.08 -13.65
CA LYS A 84 -0.22 12.26 -14.52
C LYS A 84 -0.14 11.91 -15.99
N LYS A 85 0.76 10.99 -16.38
CA LYS A 85 0.88 10.52 -17.79
C LYS A 85 -0.36 9.79 -18.28
N ASN A 86 -1.15 9.19 -17.39
CA ASN A 86 -2.36 8.41 -17.70
C ASN A 86 -3.66 9.19 -17.44
N ASN A 87 -3.58 10.52 -17.32
CA ASN A 87 -4.73 11.42 -17.16
C ASN A 87 -5.54 11.17 -15.87
N PHE A 88 -4.90 10.76 -14.78
CA PHE A 88 -5.53 10.73 -13.48
C PHE A 88 -5.47 12.10 -12.81
N THR A 89 -6.57 12.48 -12.17
CA THR A 89 -6.65 13.67 -11.31
C THR A 89 -6.32 13.28 -9.88
N GLU A 90 -5.37 13.99 -9.26
CA GLU A 90 -5.11 13.84 -7.84
C GLU A 90 -6.23 14.47 -7.02
N ILE A 91 -6.77 13.73 -6.06
CA ILE A 91 -7.81 14.20 -5.15
C ILE A 91 -7.30 14.14 -3.70
N HIS A 92 -7.86 15.01 -2.86
CA HIS A 92 -7.56 15.04 -1.43
C HIS A 92 -8.87 14.93 -0.65
N THR A 93 -9.08 13.77 -0.02
CA THR A 93 -10.34 13.47 0.64
C THR A 93 -10.25 13.58 2.16
N PRO A 94 -11.38 13.87 2.86
CA PRO A 94 -11.39 13.93 4.31
C PRO A 94 -10.89 12.65 4.98
N LYS A 95 -10.11 12.82 6.06
CA LYS A 95 -9.67 11.70 6.92
C LYS A 95 -10.50 11.58 8.19
N ILE A 96 -11.32 12.59 8.50
CA ILE A 96 -12.37 12.53 9.52
C ILE A 96 -13.70 12.35 8.79
N VAL A 97 -14.38 11.25 9.04
CA VAL A 97 -15.58 10.85 8.29
C VAL A 97 -16.72 10.49 9.24
N ALA A 98 -17.95 10.57 8.74
CA ALA A 98 -19.13 10.22 9.51
C ALA A 98 -19.36 8.69 9.57
N GLN A 99 -18.80 7.91 8.61
CA GLN A 99 -18.97 6.48 8.50
C GLN A 99 -17.72 5.81 7.93
N GLY A 100 -17.44 4.55 8.32
CA GLY A 100 -16.36 3.74 7.77
C GLY A 100 -16.75 3.11 6.43
N ALA A 101 -15.80 3.06 5.51
CA ALA A 101 -15.98 2.48 4.18
C ALA A 101 -15.89 0.94 4.15
N GLU A 102 -15.19 0.34 5.12
CA GLU A 102 -14.82 -1.09 5.14
C GLU A 102 -15.63 -1.90 6.19
N GLY A 103 -16.81 -1.40 6.60
CA GLY A 103 -17.60 -1.99 7.68
C GLY A 103 -17.15 -1.55 9.07
N GLY A 104 -18.04 -1.73 10.07
CA GLY A 104 -17.87 -1.15 11.41
C GLY A 104 -16.81 -1.79 12.33
N ALA A 105 -16.09 -2.83 11.90
CA ALA A 105 -14.98 -3.42 12.65
C ALA A 105 -13.68 -2.65 12.39
N ASN A 106 -12.80 -2.61 13.40
CA ASN A 106 -11.46 -2.02 13.27
C ASN A 106 -11.41 -0.54 12.86
N ILE A 107 -12.33 0.29 13.41
CA ILE A 107 -12.40 1.74 13.13
C ILE A 107 -12.05 2.55 14.39
N PHE A 108 -11.21 3.57 14.24
CA PHE A 108 -10.96 4.56 15.29
C PHE A 108 -12.09 5.56 15.37
N ARG A 109 -12.68 5.72 16.57
CA ARG A 109 -13.74 6.69 16.86
C ARG A 109 -13.17 7.95 17.47
N LEU A 110 -13.74 9.08 17.11
CA LEU A 110 -13.38 10.42 17.59
C LEU A 110 -14.61 11.15 18.11
N ASP A 111 -14.43 11.98 19.13
CA ASP A 111 -15.41 13.00 19.50
C ASP A 111 -15.22 14.21 18.59
N TYR A 112 -16.26 14.55 17.82
CA TYR A 112 -16.23 15.67 16.88
C TYR A 112 -17.39 16.63 17.15
N PHE A 113 -17.15 17.67 17.95
CA PHE A 113 -18.15 18.69 18.27
C PHE A 113 -19.52 18.10 18.62
N GLN A 114 -19.60 17.20 19.58
CA GLN A 114 -20.81 16.48 20.01
C GLN A 114 -21.39 15.49 18.99
N LYS A 115 -20.66 15.19 17.93
CA LYS A 115 -20.98 14.15 16.94
C LYS A 115 -19.96 13.03 17.00
N ASN A 116 -20.39 11.81 16.67
CA ASN A 116 -19.45 10.72 16.44
C ASN A 116 -18.79 10.91 15.07
N ALA A 117 -17.48 10.80 15.04
CA ALA A 117 -16.70 10.72 13.80
C ALA A 117 -15.72 9.56 13.86
N PHE A 118 -15.12 9.26 12.73
CA PHE A 118 -14.20 8.15 12.58
C PHE A 118 -12.99 8.58 11.76
N LEU A 119 -11.83 7.93 12.01
CA LEU A 119 -10.70 8.02 11.09
C LEU A 119 -10.96 7.14 9.87
N ASN A 120 -10.68 7.69 8.68
CA ASN A 120 -10.97 7.04 7.41
C ASN A 120 -10.11 5.78 7.20
N GLN A 121 -10.74 4.65 6.87
CA GLN A 121 -10.08 3.38 6.57
C GLN A 121 -9.62 3.29 5.10
N SER A 122 -10.26 4.05 4.21
CA SER A 122 -10.01 4.11 2.76
C SER A 122 -10.79 5.28 2.15
N PRO A 123 -10.29 5.96 1.11
CA PRO A 123 -11.03 7.00 0.41
C PRO A 123 -12.15 6.46 -0.50
N GLN A 124 -12.58 5.23 -0.31
CA GLN A 124 -13.43 4.47 -1.26
C GLN A 124 -14.66 5.23 -1.73
N PHE A 125 -15.45 5.83 -0.82
CA PHE A 125 -16.67 6.55 -1.21
C PHE A 125 -16.38 7.79 -2.04
N TYR A 126 -15.31 8.48 -1.70
CA TYR A 126 -14.91 9.72 -2.38
C TYR A 126 -14.33 9.42 -3.76
N LYS A 127 -13.44 8.43 -3.89
CA LYS A 127 -12.83 8.11 -5.19
C LYS A 127 -13.87 7.59 -6.18
N GLN A 128 -14.87 6.79 -5.73
CA GLN A 128 -15.99 6.39 -6.58
C GLN A 128 -16.86 7.57 -7.01
N ALA A 129 -17.25 8.46 -6.10
CA ALA A 129 -18.01 9.67 -6.44
C ALA A 129 -17.24 10.58 -7.42
N CYS A 130 -15.93 10.72 -7.22
CA CYS A 130 -15.07 11.55 -8.06
C CYS A 130 -14.84 10.99 -9.47
N VAL A 131 -15.02 9.69 -9.70
CA VAL A 131 -14.99 9.10 -11.05
C VAL A 131 -16.08 9.69 -11.93
N GLY A 132 -17.27 9.95 -11.39
CA GLY A 132 -18.37 10.61 -12.10
C GLY A 132 -18.08 12.06 -12.51
N VAL A 133 -16.99 12.66 -11.98
CA VAL A 133 -16.57 14.04 -12.25
C VAL A 133 -15.30 14.10 -13.12
N PHE A 134 -14.29 13.29 -12.77
CA PHE A 134 -12.94 13.39 -13.34
C PHE A 134 -12.57 12.17 -14.21
N ASN A 135 -13.42 11.16 -14.31
CA ASN A 135 -13.21 9.88 -15.01
C ASN A 135 -12.12 8.99 -14.39
N ARG A 136 -10.96 9.55 -14.01
CA ARG A 136 -9.84 8.85 -13.38
C ARG A 136 -9.30 9.69 -12.25
N VAL A 137 -9.20 9.08 -11.06
CA VAL A 137 -8.72 9.76 -9.85
C VAL A 137 -7.74 8.90 -9.07
N TYR A 138 -6.85 9.54 -8.34
CA TYR A 138 -5.96 8.86 -7.39
C TYR A 138 -5.74 9.71 -6.14
N GLU A 139 -5.41 9.07 -5.04
CA GLU A 139 -5.01 9.71 -3.78
C GLU A 139 -3.85 8.94 -3.15
N ILE A 140 -2.85 9.67 -2.66
CA ILE A 140 -1.78 9.13 -1.82
C ILE A 140 -1.92 9.79 -0.46
N ALA A 141 -2.39 9.03 0.54
CA ALA A 141 -2.73 9.62 1.82
C ALA A 141 -2.73 8.59 2.97
N PRO A 142 -2.60 9.05 4.24
CA PRO A 142 -2.75 8.16 5.38
C PRO A 142 -4.15 7.60 5.49
N VAL A 143 -4.23 6.33 5.87
CA VAL A 143 -5.45 5.59 6.19
C VAL A 143 -5.26 4.85 7.51
N TYR A 144 -6.35 4.52 8.19
CA TYR A 144 -6.35 4.11 9.59
C TYR A 144 -7.14 2.82 9.79
N ARG A 145 -6.54 1.84 10.46
CA ARG A 145 -7.22 0.60 10.83
C ARG A 145 -6.96 0.27 12.29
N ALA A 146 -8.01 0.24 13.11
CA ALA A 146 -7.93 -0.07 14.54
C ALA A 146 -7.79 -1.60 14.77
N GLU A 147 -6.84 -2.22 14.09
CA GLU A 147 -6.56 -3.65 14.24
C GLU A 147 -5.98 -3.95 15.60
N LYS A 148 -6.53 -4.96 16.28
CA LYS A 148 -6.17 -5.32 17.65
C LYS A 148 -4.99 -6.29 17.76
N HIS A 149 -4.33 -6.60 16.64
CA HIS A 149 -3.26 -7.56 16.58
C HIS A 149 -1.92 -6.89 16.25
N ALA A 150 -0.92 -7.07 17.12
CA ALA A 150 0.45 -6.66 16.86
C ALA A 150 1.17 -7.76 16.07
N THR A 151 1.04 -7.75 14.75
CA THR A 151 1.74 -8.70 13.88
C THR A 151 2.82 -7.99 13.06
N SER A 152 3.71 -8.75 12.44
CA SER A 152 4.74 -8.20 11.54
C SER A 152 4.18 -7.61 10.24
N ARG A 153 2.88 -7.77 9.96
CA ARG A 153 2.20 -7.40 8.70
C ARG A 153 1.23 -6.24 8.85
N HIS A 154 0.95 -5.77 10.09
CA HIS A 154 -0.09 -4.80 10.38
C HIS A 154 0.44 -3.63 11.20
N ILE A 155 0.04 -2.43 10.82
CA ILE A 155 0.17 -1.18 11.57
C ILE A 155 -1.17 -0.45 11.50
N ASN A 156 -1.44 0.43 12.47
CA ASN A 156 -2.76 1.08 12.58
C ASN A 156 -2.91 2.33 11.71
N GLU A 157 -1.80 2.91 11.25
CA GLU A 157 -1.73 4.03 10.32
C GLU A 157 -0.70 3.72 9.24
N TYR A 158 -1.09 3.80 7.97
CA TYR A 158 -0.22 3.56 6.83
C TYR A 158 -0.62 4.43 5.64
N ILE A 159 0.24 4.51 4.63
CA ILE A 159 -0.03 5.28 3.41
C ILE A 159 -0.72 4.37 2.39
N GLY A 160 -1.95 4.73 2.03
CA GLY A 160 -2.66 4.13 0.91
C GLY A 160 -2.27 4.81 -0.40
N LEU A 161 -1.99 4.00 -1.41
CA LEU A 161 -1.85 4.42 -2.80
C LEU A 161 -3.13 3.98 -3.51
N ASP A 162 -4.09 4.86 -3.61
CA ASP A 162 -5.44 4.58 -4.10
C ASP A 162 -5.65 5.11 -5.51
N LEU A 163 -6.33 4.36 -6.36
CA LEU A 163 -6.85 4.84 -7.65
C LEU A 163 -8.26 4.31 -7.91
N GLU A 164 -9.01 5.04 -8.76
CA GLU A 164 -10.30 4.61 -9.28
C GLU A 164 -10.43 5.14 -10.72
N MET A 165 -10.92 4.30 -11.64
CA MET A 165 -11.09 4.66 -13.06
C MET A 165 -12.44 4.23 -13.60
N GLY A 166 -13.07 5.12 -14.33
CA GLY A 166 -14.33 4.91 -15.02
C GLY A 166 -14.15 4.42 -16.45
N TYR A 167 -15.29 4.04 -17.07
CA TYR A 167 -15.38 3.55 -18.44
C TYR A 167 -14.56 2.30 -18.69
N ILE A 168 -14.56 1.39 -17.69
CA ILE A 168 -13.93 0.08 -17.80
C ILE A 168 -14.91 -0.93 -18.39
N ASP A 169 -14.38 -1.89 -19.13
CA ASP A 169 -15.15 -3.05 -19.60
C ASP A 169 -15.20 -4.15 -18.52
N SER A 170 -14.12 -4.28 -17.74
CA SER A 170 -14.00 -5.32 -16.71
C SER A 170 -12.96 -4.95 -15.62
N MET A 171 -12.90 -5.75 -14.54
CA MET A 171 -11.85 -5.61 -13.54
C MET A 171 -10.43 -5.81 -14.11
N TYR A 172 -10.31 -6.50 -15.24
CA TYR A 172 -9.02 -6.74 -15.90
C TYR A 172 -8.38 -5.44 -16.41
N ASP A 173 -9.17 -4.41 -16.72
CA ASP A 173 -8.66 -3.09 -17.09
C ASP A 173 -7.94 -2.42 -15.91
N VAL A 174 -8.48 -2.61 -14.70
CA VAL A 174 -7.84 -2.11 -13.47
C VAL A 174 -6.55 -2.89 -13.17
N MET A 175 -6.56 -4.21 -13.33
CA MET A 175 -5.38 -5.07 -13.17
C MET A 175 -4.27 -4.72 -14.18
N ALA A 176 -4.65 -4.44 -15.44
CA ALA A 176 -3.71 -4.00 -16.47
C ALA A 176 -3.09 -2.63 -16.14
N MET A 177 -3.91 -1.70 -15.63
CA MET A 177 -3.43 -0.39 -15.16
C MET A 177 -2.45 -0.53 -13.99
N GLU A 178 -2.75 -1.39 -13.03
CA GLU A 178 -1.86 -1.68 -11.90
C GLU A 178 -0.54 -2.30 -12.36
N THR A 179 -0.60 -3.28 -13.25
CA THR A 179 0.60 -3.92 -13.84
C THR A 179 1.50 -2.89 -14.52
N ALA A 180 0.91 -2.02 -15.35
CA ALA A 180 1.65 -0.95 -16.03
C ALA A 180 2.25 0.07 -15.06
N MET A 181 1.50 0.42 -14.01
CA MET A 181 1.95 1.32 -12.95
C MET A 181 3.13 0.75 -12.17
N LEU A 182 3.01 -0.48 -11.69
CA LEU A 182 4.08 -1.13 -10.94
C LEU A 182 5.34 -1.31 -11.78
N LYS A 183 5.19 -1.70 -13.06
CA LYS A 183 6.31 -1.76 -14.00
C LYS A 183 7.02 -0.42 -14.09
N PHE A 184 6.27 0.65 -14.35
CA PHE A 184 6.84 2.00 -14.44
C PHE A 184 7.53 2.44 -13.15
N ILE A 185 6.93 2.17 -11.98
CA ILE A 185 7.52 2.51 -10.68
C ILE A 185 8.84 1.78 -10.46
N MET A 186 8.91 0.48 -10.78
CA MET A 186 10.14 -0.32 -10.63
C MET A 186 11.25 0.18 -11.58
N GLU A 187 10.92 0.51 -12.83
CA GLU A 187 11.86 1.14 -13.77
C GLU A 187 12.33 2.51 -13.25
N TYR A 188 11.41 3.35 -12.77
CA TYR A 188 11.72 4.68 -12.26
C TYR A 188 12.68 4.66 -11.07
N ILE A 189 12.45 3.78 -10.07
CA ILE A 189 13.36 3.68 -8.94
C ILE A 189 14.71 3.09 -9.32
N THR A 190 14.75 2.19 -10.29
CA THR A 190 16.02 1.63 -10.81
C THR A 190 16.89 2.71 -11.44
N GLU A 191 16.29 3.62 -12.20
CA GLU A 191 17.00 4.71 -12.87
C GLU A 191 17.40 5.84 -11.92
N ASN A 192 16.56 6.20 -10.95
CA ASN A 192 16.69 7.43 -10.18
C ASN A 192 17.19 7.23 -8.74
N TYR A 193 17.15 6.00 -8.20
CA TYR A 193 17.48 5.67 -6.80
C TYR A 193 18.55 4.56 -6.71
N ALA A 194 19.48 4.50 -7.68
CA ALA A 194 20.52 3.47 -7.77
C ALA A 194 21.41 3.40 -6.52
N TYR A 195 21.68 4.54 -5.87
CA TYR A 195 22.43 4.59 -4.61
C TYR A 195 21.69 3.89 -3.48
N GLU A 196 20.41 4.20 -3.30
CA GLU A 196 19.57 3.62 -2.27
C GLU A 196 19.35 2.12 -2.49
N LEU A 197 19.09 1.71 -3.73
CA LEU A 197 18.97 0.29 -4.10
C LEU A 197 20.24 -0.48 -3.79
N LYS A 198 21.42 0.09 -4.09
CA LYS A 198 22.72 -0.52 -3.81
C LYS A 198 22.96 -0.68 -2.30
N ILE A 199 22.75 0.38 -1.49
CA ILE A 199 23.01 0.32 -0.04
C ILE A 199 22.01 -0.60 0.69
N LEU A 200 20.79 -0.71 0.17
CA LEU A 200 19.75 -1.58 0.69
C LEU A 200 19.87 -3.02 0.18
N GLU A 201 20.75 -3.28 -0.81
CA GLU A 201 20.88 -4.57 -1.51
C GLU A 201 19.51 -5.03 -2.04
N ALA A 202 18.72 -4.07 -2.58
CA ALA A 202 17.38 -4.32 -3.03
C ALA A 202 17.37 -5.04 -4.38
N ASP A 203 16.61 -6.13 -4.46
CA ASP A 203 16.34 -6.86 -5.69
C ASP A 203 15.03 -6.34 -6.30
N VAL A 204 15.15 -5.49 -7.35
CA VAL A 204 13.99 -4.88 -8.02
C VAL A 204 13.40 -5.87 -9.02
N PRO A 205 12.11 -6.26 -8.88
CA PRO A 205 11.50 -7.22 -9.78
C PRO A 205 11.34 -6.66 -11.20
N GLN A 206 11.61 -7.51 -12.19
CA GLN A 206 11.31 -7.22 -13.59
C GLN A 206 9.87 -7.64 -13.88
N ILE A 207 9.04 -6.70 -14.29
CA ILE A 207 7.62 -6.93 -14.56
C ILE A 207 7.39 -6.91 -16.07
N THR A 208 7.05 -8.06 -16.66
CA THR A 208 6.57 -8.17 -18.05
C THR A 208 5.06 -8.34 -18.07
N GLU A 209 4.58 -9.37 -17.41
CA GLU A 209 3.19 -9.72 -17.23
C GLU A 209 3.02 -10.29 -15.83
N ILE A 210 1.89 -10.00 -15.18
CA ILE A 210 1.57 -10.56 -13.87
C ILE A 210 0.54 -11.69 -14.06
N PRO A 211 0.88 -12.94 -13.68
CA PRO A 211 -0.04 -14.07 -13.78
C PRO A 211 -1.25 -13.89 -12.86
N SER A 212 -2.36 -14.53 -13.20
CA SER A 212 -3.57 -14.54 -12.39
C SER A 212 -4.10 -15.97 -12.16
N ILE A 213 -4.79 -16.17 -11.04
CA ILE A 213 -5.49 -17.39 -10.69
C ILE A 213 -6.83 -17.03 -10.03
N LYS A 214 -7.91 -17.79 -10.31
CA LYS A 214 -9.16 -17.62 -9.56
C LYS A 214 -8.99 -18.11 -8.13
N PHE A 215 -9.64 -17.46 -7.18
CA PHE A 215 -9.61 -17.82 -5.75
C PHE A 215 -9.96 -19.30 -5.53
N ILE A 216 -11.02 -19.79 -6.17
CA ILE A 216 -11.45 -21.16 -6.02
C ILE A 216 -10.39 -22.17 -6.49
N ASP A 217 -9.70 -21.88 -7.60
CA ASP A 217 -8.64 -22.72 -8.16
C ASP A 217 -7.37 -22.67 -7.30
N ALA A 218 -7.06 -21.49 -6.73
CA ALA A 218 -5.97 -21.33 -5.77
C ALA A 218 -6.20 -22.19 -4.52
N ILE A 219 -7.41 -22.15 -3.95
CA ILE A 219 -7.74 -22.96 -2.76
C ILE A 219 -7.73 -24.45 -3.08
N LYS A 220 -8.26 -24.89 -4.25
CA LYS A 220 -8.17 -26.28 -4.67
C LYS A 220 -6.72 -26.75 -4.79
N MET A 221 -5.88 -25.95 -5.42
CA MET A 221 -4.47 -26.26 -5.62
C MET A 221 -3.71 -26.37 -4.28
N LEU A 222 -3.96 -25.45 -3.35
CA LEU A 222 -3.24 -25.38 -2.08
C LEU A 222 -3.74 -26.38 -1.04
N ARG A 223 -5.05 -26.66 -0.99
CA ARG A 223 -5.71 -27.37 0.11
C ARG A 223 -6.59 -28.55 -0.33
N GLY A 224 -6.67 -28.79 -1.63
CA GLY A 224 -7.50 -29.84 -2.21
C GLY A 224 -8.98 -29.46 -2.39
N ASP A 225 -9.72 -30.25 -3.15
CA ASP A 225 -11.11 -29.98 -3.54
C ASP A 225 -12.07 -29.83 -2.37
N ASN A 226 -11.84 -30.54 -1.27
CA ASN A 226 -12.70 -30.51 -0.07
C ASN A 226 -12.65 -29.15 0.68
N ALA A 227 -11.66 -28.32 0.45
CA ALA A 227 -11.54 -26.98 1.03
C ALA A 227 -12.24 -25.93 0.18
N ALA A 228 -12.45 -26.20 -1.10
CA ALA A 228 -13.15 -25.33 -2.02
C ALA A 228 -14.59 -25.11 -1.55
N GLY A 229 -15.02 -23.85 -1.49
CA GLY A 229 -16.35 -23.47 -1.01
C GLY A 229 -16.52 -23.37 0.51
N LYS A 230 -15.51 -23.74 1.29
CA LYS A 230 -15.50 -23.58 2.76
C LYS A 230 -14.66 -22.40 3.23
N LYS A 231 -13.77 -21.90 2.39
CA LYS A 231 -12.89 -20.78 2.65
C LYS A 231 -13.37 -19.57 1.85
N PHE A 232 -13.27 -18.38 2.42
CA PHE A 232 -13.77 -17.14 1.84
C PHE A 232 -12.69 -16.09 1.68
N ASP A 233 -11.48 -16.39 2.19
CA ASP A 233 -10.32 -15.49 2.14
C ASP A 233 -9.03 -16.29 2.18
N LEU A 234 -7.91 -15.67 1.77
CA LEU A 234 -6.58 -16.23 1.93
C LEU A 234 -6.09 -16.02 3.36
N ASP A 235 -5.43 -17.02 3.92
CA ASP A 235 -4.64 -16.81 5.14
C ASP A 235 -3.15 -16.57 4.79
N PRO A 236 -2.32 -16.17 5.77
CA PRO A 236 -0.91 -15.88 5.52
C PRO A 236 -0.12 -17.04 4.91
N GLU A 237 -0.49 -18.28 5.20
CA GLU A 237 0.15 -19.47 4.64
C GLU A 237 -0.21 -19.65 3.15
N ASP A 238 -1.48 -19.42 2.79
CA ASP A 238 -1.95 -19.45 1.42
C ASP A 238 -1.22 -18.41 0.56
N GLU A 239 -1.07 -17.17 1.07
CA GLU A 239 -0.36 -16.11 0.36
C GLU A 239 1.11 -16.49 0.10
N VAL A 240 1.82 -17.00 1.11
CA VAL A 240 3.22 -17.45 0.97
C VAL A 240 3.33 -18.57 -0.05
N ASN A 241 2.43 -19.56 -0.03
CA ASN A 241 2.46 -20.67 -0.96
C ASN A 241 2.10 -20.25 -2.39
N LEU A 242 1.17 -19.30 -2.58
CA LEU A 242 0.88 -18.70 -3.89
C LEU A 242 2.06 -17.89 -4.42
N GLY A 243 2.80 -17.18 -3.56
CA GLY A 243 4.02 -16.50 -3.96
C GLY A 243 5.09 -17.45 -4.47
N LYS A 244 5.29 -18.62 -3.81
CA LYS A 244 6.19 -19.67 -4.27
C LYS A 244 5.74 -20.26 -5.61
N TYR A 245 4.45 -20.58 -5.73
CA TYR A 245 3.86 -21.07 -6.98
C TYR A 245 4.06 -20.09 -8.14
N ALA A 246 3.85 -18.79 -7.93
CA ALA A 246 4.07 -17.77 -8.95
C ALA A 246 5.54 -17.74 -9.39
N LYS A 247 6.47 -17.81 -8.44
CA LYS A 247 7.90 -17.82 -8.72
C LYS A 247 8.36 -19.05 -9.48
N GLU A 248 7.92 -20.24 -9.05
CA GLU A 248 8.30 -21.52 -9.65
C GLU A 248 7.71 -21.71 -11.05
N LYS A 249 6.41 -21.39 -11.23
CA LYS A 249 5.71 -21.65 -12.48
C LYS A 249 5.88 -20.56 -13.54
N TYR A 250 5.92 -19.31 -13.12
CA TYR A 250 5.87 -18.16 -14.03
C TYR A 250 7.13 -17.29 -13.94
N ASN A 251 8.08 -17.62 -13.05
CA ASN A 251 9.22 -16.78 -12.69
C ASN A 251 8.79 -15.33 -12.33
N SER A 252 7.60 -15.19 -11.74
CA SER A 252 7.03 -13.91 -11.33
C SER A 252 7.13 -13.72 -9.82
N ASP A 253 7.47 -12.52 -9.39
CA ASP A 253 7.41 -12.11 -7.99
C ASP A 253 5.98 -11.70 -7.56
N PHE A 254 5.07 -11.57 -8.54
CA PHE A 254 3.69 -11.13 -8.34
C PHE A 254 2.70 -12.18 -8.83
N ILE A 255 1.50 -12.20 -8.23
CA ILE A 255 0.36 -12.97 -8.71
C ILE A 255 -0.95 -12.29 -8.30
N PHE A 256 -1.88 -12.15 -9.25
CA PHE A 256 -3.26 -11.77 -8.95
C PHE A 256 -4.07 -12.99 -8.52
N VAL A 257 -4.85 -12.81 -7.45
CA VAL A 257 -5.92 -13.74 -7.08
C VAL A 257 -7.25 -13.05 -7.34
N THR A 258 -8.12 -13.67 -8.13
CA THR A 258 -9.34 -13.04 -8.65
C THR A 258 -10.59 -13.82 -8.28
N HIS A 259 -11.77 -13.21 -8.47
CA HIS A 259 -13.08 -13.89 -8.29
C HIS A 259 -13.25 -14.48 -6.89
N PHE A 260 -13.13 -13.62 -5.88
CA PHE A 260 -13.41 -14.01 -4.49
C PHE A 260 -14.89 -14.35 -4.28
N PRO A 261 -15.25 -15.22 -3.31
CA PRO A 261 -16.63 -15.50 -2.98
C PRO A 261 -17.42 -14.24 -2.66
N SER A 262 -18.59 -14.05 -3.29
CA SER A 262 -19.40 -12.82 -3.23
C SER A 262 -19.93 -12.44 -1.84
N SER A 263 -19.90 -13.38 -0.89
CA SER A 263 -20.30 -13.15 0.51
C SER A 263 -19.27 -12.36 1.34
N LYS A 264 -18.02 -12.26 0.88
CA LYS A 264 -16.92 -11.66 1.65
C LYS A 264 -16.64 -10.19 1.31
N PRO A 265 -16.64 -9.76 0.02
CA PRO A 265 -16.28 -8.41 -0.36
C PRO A 265 -17.20 -7.34 0.20
N PRO A 266 -16.71 -6.09 0.34
CA PRO A 266 -17.52 -4.95 0.74
C PRO A 266 -18.74 -4.75 -0.19
N PHE A 267 -19.76 -4.09 0.33
CA PHE A 267 -21.03 -3.88 -0.36
C PHE A 267 -20.93 -3.16 -1.72
N TYR A 268 -19.85 -2.45 -1.96
CA TYR A 268 -19.61 -1.74 -3.22
C TYR A 268 -18.99 -2.60 -4.32
N ALA A 269 -18.49 -3.80 -4.01
CA ALA A 269 -17.89 -4.70 -4.99
C ALA A 269 -18.97 -5.36 -5.85
N MET A 270 -18.79 -5.39 -7.17
CA MET A 270 -19.74 -5.99 -8.11
C MET A 270 -19.64 -7.52 -8.07
N ASN A 271 -20.80 -8.19 -8.06
CA ASN A 271 -20.83 -9.65 -8.24
C ASN A 271 -20.58 -10.00 -9.70
N SER A 272 -19.97 -11.17 -9.93
CA SER A 272 -19.80 -11.71 -11.28
C SER A 272 -21.16 -11.92 -11.95
N ARG A 273 -21.23 -11.59 -13.22
CA ARG A 273 -22.45 -11.82 -14.01
C ARG A 273 -22.52 -13.25 -14.53
N GLU A 274 -21.38 -13.93 -14.63
CA GLU A 274 -21.28 -15.34 -15.05
C GLU A 274 -21.61 -16.28 -13.88
N ASP A 275 -21.10 -16.00 -12.67
CA ASP A 275 -21.41 -16.74 -11.45
C ASP A 275 -21.65 -15.76 -10.30
N PRO A 276 -22.90 -15.50 -9.89
CA PRO A 276 -23.23 -14.57 -8.80
C PRO A 276 -22.66 -14.95 -7.43
N LYS A 277 -22.10 -16.17 -7.29
CA LYS A 277 -21.39 -16.60 -6.08
C LYS A 277 -19.97 -16.04 -6.00
N GLU A 278 -19.45 -15.52 -7.11
CA GLU A 278 -18.16 -14.84 -7.21
C GLU A 278 -18.37 -13.32 -7.28
N ALA A 279 -17.38 -12.56 -6.87
CA ALA A 279 -17.31 -11.10 -7.08
C ALA A 279 -16.14 -10.75 -7.98
N TYR A 280 -16.27 -9.68 -8.75
CA TYR A 280 -15.17 -9.10 -9.54
C TYR A 280 -14.20 -8.34 -8.62
N LYS A 281 -13.68 -9.06 -7.61
CA LYS A 281 -12.64 -8.64 -6.70
C LYS A 281 -11.33 -9.32 -7.08
N PHE A 282 -10.23 -8.60 -6.91
CA PHE A 282 -8.88 -9.16 -6.99
C PHE A 282 -8.01 -8.66 -5.85
N ASP A 283 -7.04 -9.47 -5.45
CA ASP A 283 -5.92 -9.08 -4.61
C ASP A 283 -4.63 -9.34 -5.37
N LEU A 284 -3.63 -8.47 -5.21
CA LEU A 284 -2.29 -8.67 -5.74
C LEU A 284 -1.35 -9.06 -4.63
N LEU A 285 -0.71 -10.22 -4.80
CA LEU A 285 0.35 -10.68 -3.91
C LEU A 285 1.71 -10.34 -4.52
N PHE A 286 2.60 -9.78 -3.69
CA PHE A 286 4.00 -9.54 -4.02
C PHE A 286 4.88 -10.36 -3.06
N ARG A 287 5.67 -11.30 -3.61
CA ARG A 287 6.52 -12.21 -2.83
C ARG A 287 5.79 -12.83 -1.64
N GLY A 288 4.55 -13.31 -1.88
CA GLY A 288 3.73 -13.99 -0.88
C GLY A 288 3.15 -13.09 0.21
N LEU A 289 2.88 -11.82 -0.08
CA LEU A 289 2.14 -10.90 0.77
C LEU A 289 1.15 -10.11 -0.07
N GLU A 290 -0.10 -10.04 0.35
CA GLU A 290 -1.08 -9.13 -0.21
C GLU A 290 -0.62 -7.68 -0.03
N ILE A 291 -0.40 -6.99 -1.15
CA ILE A 291 -0.06 -5.56 -1.18
C ILE A 291 -1.22 -4.69 -1.66
N THR A 292 -2.14 -5.26 -2.46
CA THR A 292 -3.26 -4.57 -3.09
C THR A 292 -4.54 -5.34 -2.91
N SER A 293 -5.64 -4.61 -2.72
CA SER A 293 -6.99 -5.10 -2.91
C SER A 293 -7.73 -4.18 -3.89
N GLY A 294 -8.40 -4.76 -4.88
CA GLY A 294 -9.09 -4.03 -5.94
C GLY A 294 -10.29 -4.76 -6.49
N GLY A 295 -10.94 -4.15 -7.49
CA GLY A 295 -12.06 -4.78 -8.19
C GLY A 295 -12.91 -3.81 -8.99
N GLN A 296 -13.89 -4.37 -9.68
CA GLN A 296 -14.97 -3.64 -10.33
C GLN A 296 -16.06 -3.30 -9.30
N ARG A 297 -16.64 -2.11 -9.42
CA ARG A 297 -17.64 -1.59 -8.49
C ARG A 297 -19.04 -1.67 -9.12
N ILE A 298 -20.03 -1.73 -8.23
CA ILE A 298 -21.42 -1.53 -8.64
C ILE A 298 -21.57 -0.06 -9.03
N HIS A 299 -22.12 0.21 -10.19
CA HIS A 299 -22.38 1.58 -10.68
C HIS A 299 -23.86 1.88 -10.78
N ASP A 300 -24.71 0.85 -10.87
CA ASP A 300 -26.17 0.98 -10.85
C ASP A 300 -26.70 1.24 -9.44
N TYR A 301 -27.62 2.21 -9.32
CA TYR A 301 -28.19 2.63 -8.02
C TYR A 301 -29.01 1.53 -7.36
N ASP A 302 -29.89 0.88 -8.13
CA ASP A 302 -30.81 -0.12 -7.59
C ASP A 302 -30.06 -1.40 -7.18
N GLU A 303 -29.07 -1.81 -7.97
CA GLU A 303 -28.16 -2.92 -7.64
C GLU A 303 -27.37 -2.61 -6.36
N GLN A 304 -26.85 -1.38 -6.22
CA GLN A 304 -26.10 -0.95 -5.04
C GLN A 304 -26.99 -0.98 -3.77
N VAL A 305 -28.18 -0.45 -3.83
CA VAL A 305 -29.16 -0.46 -2.73
C VAL A 305 -29.55 -1.90 -2.36
N ALA A 306 -29.80 -2.74 -3.36
CA ALA A 306 -30.16 -4.14 -3.14
C ALA A 306 -29.04 -4.90 -2.40
N LYS A 307 -27.78 -4.71 -2.82
CA LYS A 307 -26.62 -5.35 -2.17
C LYS A 307 -26.39 -4.86 -0.74
N MET A 308 -26.54 -3.56 -0.47
CA MET A 308 -26.45 -3.00 0.88
C MET A 308 -27.48 -3.65 1.82
N LYS A 309 -28.74 -3.72 1.38
CA LYS A 309 -29.82 -4.38 2.16
C LYS A 309 -29.54 -5.86 2.40
N ALA A 310 -29.03 -6.57 1.40
CA ALA A 310 -28.67 -7.99 1.52
C ALA A 310 -27.54 -8.22 2.55
N GLN A 311 -26.67 -7.22 2.77
CA GLN A 311 -25.61 -7.24 3.79
C GLN A 311 -26.06 -6.64 5.14
N GLY A 312 -27.35 -6.30 5.30
CA GLY A 312 -27.90 -5.77 6.55
C GLY A 312 -27.57 -4.30 6.83
N LEU A 313 -27.16 -3.55 5.79
CA LEU A 313 -26.89 -2.10 5.90
C LEU A 313 -28.16 -1.30 5.59
N ASP A 314 -28.37 -0.19 6.33
CA ASP A 314 -29.43 0.75 6.00
C ASP A 314 -28.94 1.75 4.95
N PRO A 315 -29.53 1.78 3.72
CA PRO A 315 -29.15 2.75 2.70
C PRO A 315 -29.30 4.22 3.14
N ALA A 316 -30.18 4.51 4.11
CA ALA A 316 -30.35 5.88 4.61
C ALA A 316 -29.07 6.43 5.29
N ASP A 317 -28.30 5.56 5.91
CA ASP A 317 -27.02 5.91 6.54
C ASP A 317 -25.94 6.31 5.51
N PHE A 318 -26.09 5.89 4.25
CA PHE A 318 -25.14 6.09 3.17
C PHE A 318 -25.64 7.05 2.09
N LYS A 319 -26.54 7.96 2.45
CA LYS A 319 -27.20 8.85 1.48
C LYS A 319 -26.21 9.58 0.56
N SER A 320 -25.16 10.21 1.09
CA SER A 320 -24.18 10.95 0.30
C SER A 320 -23.39 10.07 -0.69
N TYR A 321 -23.11 8.84 -0.32
CA TYR A 321 -22.50 7.86 -1.21
C TYR A 321 -23.48 7.42 -2.32
N LEU A 322 -24.71 7.13 -1.96
CA LEU A 322 -25.75 6.71 -2.89
C LEU A 322 -26.22 7.84 -3.83
N ASP A 323 -26.09 9.10 -3.42
CA ASP A 323 -26.39 10.24 -4.30
C ASP A 323 -25.50 10.25 -5.56
N ALA A 324 -24.24 9.83 -5.46
CA ALA A 324 -23.37 9.68 -6.62
C ALA A 324 -23.93 8.64 -7.63
N HIS A 325 -24.37 7.48 -7.14
CA HIS A 325 -25.00 6.46 -7.98
C HIS A 325 -26.33 6.95 -8.58
N LYS A 326 -27.13 7.65 -7.77
CA LYS A 326 -28.43 8.18 -8.19
C LYS A 326 -28.31 9.19 -9.33
N TYR A 327 -27.22 9.96 -9.37
CA TYR A 327 -26.97 10.93 -10.43
C TYR A 327 -26.28 10.32 -11.65
N GLY A 328 -25.89 9.06 -11.57
CA GLY A 328 -25.26 8.28 -12.62
C GLY A 328 -23.74 8.19 -12.48
N LEU A 329 -23.24 6.99 -12.42
CA LEU A 329 -21.82 6.65 -12.48
C LEU A 329 -21.55 5.78 -13.70
N PRO A 330 -20.41 5.96 -14.39
CA PRO A 330 -20.00 5.02 -15.42
C PRO A 330 -19.60 3.68 -14.78
N PRO A 331 -19.55 2.57 -15.53
CA PRO A 331 -18.86 1.37 -15.11
C PRO A 331 -17.45 1.74 -14.65
N HIS A 332 -17.07 1.35 -13.43
CA HIS A 332 -15.80 1.77 -12.81
C HIS A 332 -15.22 0.70 -11.90
N GLY A 333 -13.95 0.86 -11.64
CA GLY A 333 -13.21 0.01 -10.73
C GLY A 333 -11.93 0.69 -10.24
N GLY A 334 -11.34 0.12 -9.24
CA GLY A 334 -10.13 0.69 -8.65
C GLY A 334 -9.50 -0.24 -7.64
N LEU A 335 -8.47 0.28 -6.99
CA LEU A 335 -7.66 -0.47 -6.05
C LEU A 335 -7.08 0.44 -4.96
N GLY A 336 -6.52 -0.18 -3.94
CA GLY A 336 -5.69 0.46 -2.93
C GLY A 336 -4.48 -0.41 -2.63
N ILE A 337 -3.28 0.19 -2.68
CA ILE A 337 -1.99 -0.45 -2.36
C ILE A 337 -1.51 0.08 -1.02
N GLY A 338 -1.02 -0.79 -0.13
CA GLY A 338 -0.29 -0.39 1.06
C GLY A 338 1.18 -0.08 0.74
N LEU A 339 1.59 1.20 0.82
CA LEU A 339 2.96 1.62 0.50
C LEU A 339 4.00 0.89 1.35
N GLU A 340 3.75 0.74 2.65
CA GLU A 340 4.66 0.06 3.57
C GLU A 340 4.79 -1.43 3.27
N ARG A 341 3.71 -2.09 2.84
CA ARG A 341 3.75 -3.51 2.42
C ARG A 341 4.54 -3.67 1.11
N LEU A 342 4.31 -2.80 0.13
CA LEU A 342 5.07 -2.77 -1.13
C LEU A 342 6.57 -2.59 -0.86
N LEU A 343 6.94 -1.59 -0.05
CA LEU A 343 8.33 -1.33 0.32
C LEU A 343 8.93 -2.46 1.15
N MET A 344 8.16 -3.03 2.09
CA MET A 344 8.58 -4.18 2.91
C MET A 344 9.00 -5.37 2.05
N LYS A 345 8.20 -5.71 1.04
CA LYS A 345 8.50 -6.84 0.15
C LYS A 345 9.58 -6.52 -0.87
N LEU A 346 9.67 -5.29 -1.35
CA LEU A 346 10.77 -4.84 -2.21
C LEU A 346 12.12 -4.98 -1.50
N LEU A 347 12.19 -4.65 -0.20
CA LEU A 347 13.40 -4.70 0.62
C LEU A 347 13.58 -6.03 1.37
N ASN A 348 12.71 -7.01 1.13
CA ASN A 348 12.71 -8.30 1.82
C ASN A 348 12.77 -8.16 3.36
N LYS A 349 12.06 -7.17 3.91
CA LYS A 349 11.94 -6.96 5.35
C LYS A 349 10.94 -7.92 5.97
N SER A 350 11.19 -8.32 7.20
CA SER A 350 10.33 -9.24 7.95
C SER A 350 9.22 -8.54 8.75
N ASN A 351 9.33 -7.22 8.97
CA ASN A 351 8.40 -6.46 9.80
C ASN A 351 8.06 -5.12 9.16
N ILE A 352 6.77 -4.88 8.95
CA ILE A 352 6.25 -3.66 8.33
C ILE A 352 6.66 -2.37 9.06
N ARG A 353 6.91 -2.43 10.37
CA ARG A 353 7.38 -1.28 11.16
C ARG A 353 8.74 -0.74 10.69
N GLU A 354 9.53 -1.55 9.97
CA GLU A 354 10.80 -1.08 9.40
C GLU A 354 10.59 -0.14 8.20
N THR A 355 9.44 -0.23 7.54
CA THR A 355 9.09 0.54 6.34
C THR A 355 8.09 1.67 6.60
N SER A 356 7.69 1.88 7.83
CA SER A 356 7.01 3.09 8.29
C SER A 356 8.01 3.99 9.03
N MET A 357 8.02 5.29 8.70
CA MET A 357 8.98 6.23 9.30
C MET A 357 8.77 6.36 10.81
N PHE A 358 7.52 6.52 11.23
CA PHE A 358 7.08 6.58 12.62
C PHE A 358 5.84 5.70 12.79
N PRO A 359 6.00 4.37 12.94
CA PRO A 359 4.86 3.45 12.92
C PRO A 359 3.93 3.67 14.10
N ARG A 360 2.63 3.47 13.85
CA ARG A 360 1.57 3.39 14.87
C ARG A 360 1.04 1.97 14.92
N ASP A 361 1.09 1.38 16.09
CA ASP A 361 0.50 0.08 16.39
C ASP A 361 -0.16 0.12 17.78
N ILE A 362 -0.73 -1.00 18.23
CA ILE A 362 -1.43 -1.06 19.53
C ILE A 362 -0.55 -0.70 20.75
N ASN A 363 0.78 -0.74 20.59
CA ASN A 363 1.74 -0.50 21.67
C ASN A 363 2.52 0.81 21.48
N ARG A 364 2.47 1.43 20.29
CA ARG A 364 3.31 2.57 19.94
C ARG A 364 2.49 3.75 19.43
N LEU A 365 2.46 4.82 20.19
CA LEU A 365 1.82 6.10 19.86
C LEU A 365 2.82 7.27 19.76
N ILE A 366 3.98 7.15 20.37
CA ILE A 366 5.07 8.14 20.32
C ILE A 366 6.26 7.59 19.55
N PRO A 367 7.06 8.47 18.90
CA PRO A 367 8.31 8.08 18.24
C PRO A 367 9.29 7.50 19.23
#